data_464a27f30a006eca53a1f548a118fcc8
#
_entry.id   464a27f30a006eca53a1f548a118fcc8
#
_cell.length_a   1.000
_cell.length_b   1.000
_cell.length_c   1.000
_cell.angle_alpha   90.00
_cell.angle_beta   90.00
_cell.angle_gamma   90.00
#
_symmetry.space_group_name_H-M   'P 1'
#
loop_
_entity.id
_entity.type
_entity.pdbx_description
1 polymer ?
#
loop_
_entity_poly.entity_id
_entity_poly.type
_entity_poly.pdbx_seq_one_letter_code
_entity_poly.pdbx_strand_id
1 'polypeptide(L)'
;MTRYLILYAACAVVLLPLDFAWLATVGRTLYKSELGALLRDDPNLPVAALFYLAYVAGLVVLVAAPAEGDVLKALWMGAVLGLVAYGTYDLTNLATMRGFTPTIAAIDMAWGTVLTAVTAAGGVWIAARFV
;
A
#
# COMPACT_ATOMS: atom_id res chain seq x y z
N MET A 1 9.58 -21.68 3.54
CA MET A 1 8.36 -21.33 4.32
C MET A 1 8.64 -20.29 5.39
N THR A 2 9.60 -20.53 6.27
CA THR A 2 9.96 -19.58 7.34
C THR A 2 10.34 -18.20 6.81
N ARG A 3 11.11 -18.15 5.72
CA ARG A 3 11.52 -16.88 5.09
C ARG A 3 10.31 -16.04 4.66
N TYR A 4 9.31 -16.68 4.06
CA TYR A 4 8.09 -15.97 3.62
C TYR A 4 7.30 -15.43 4.80
N LEU A 5 7.21 -16.19 5.90
CA LEU A 5 6.52 -15.74 7.11
C LEU A 5 7.23 -14.54 7.75
N ILE A 6 8.56 -14.56 7.79
CA ILE A 6 9.36 -13.46 8.33
C ILE A 6 9.19 -12.21 7.45
N LEU A 7 9.28 -12.36 6.13
CA LEU A 7 9.04 -11.26 5.20
C LEU A 7 7.64 -10.69 5.34
N TYR A 8 6.64 -11.56 5.49
CA TYR A 8 5.26 -11.15 5.67
C TYR A 8 5.10 -10.29 6.93
N ALA A 9 5.59 -10.80 8.07
CA ALA A 9 5.52 -10.09 9.33
C ALA A 9 6.27 -8.75 9.27
N ALA A 10 7.46 -8.74 8.67
CA ALA A 10 8.27 -7.55 8.52
C ALA A 10 7.58 -6.50 7.65
N CYS A 11 7.03 -6.90 6.51
CA CYS A 11 6.29 -5.99 5.64
C CYS A 11 5.03 -5.46 6.32
N ALA A 12 4.28 -6.31 7.02
CA ALA A 12 3.08 -5.90 7.74
C ALA A 12 3.39 -4.86 8.82
N VAL A 13 4.48 -5.05 9.55
CA VAL A 13 4.91 -4.10 10.60
C VAL A 13 5.27 -2.73 10.02
N VAL A 14 5.74 -2.67 8.79
CA VAL A 14 6.03 -1.40 8.12
C VAL A 14 4.76 -0.79 7.53
N LEU A 15 3.99 -1.57 6.78
CA LEU A 15 2.84 -1.07 6.02
C LEU A 15 1.70 -0.60 6.91
N LEU A 16 1.30 -1.41 7.90
CA LEU A 16 0.11 -1.12 8.68
C LEU A 16 0.20 0.19 9.46
N PRO A 17 1.30 0.46 10.20
CA PRO A 17 1.41 1.74 10.91
C PRO A 17 1.49 2.94 9.96
N LEU A 18 2.21 2.82 8.84
CA LEU A 18 2.34 3.91 7.88
C LEU A 18 1.00 4.27 7.24
N ASP A 19 0.28 3.26 6.78
CA ASP A 19 -1.00 3.52 6.12
C ASP A 19 -2.07 3.97 7.12
N PHE A 20 -2.05 3.42 8.32
CA PHE A 20 -2.95 3.88 9.37
C PHE A 20 -2.70 5.36 9.71
N ALA A 21 -1.44 5.76 9.83
CA ALA A 21 -1.06 7.16 10.08
C ALA A 21 -1.54 8.07 8.94
N TRP A 22 -1.39 7.62 7.69
CA TRP A 22 -1.88 8.35 6.52
C TRP A 22 -3.39 8.54 6.57
N LEU A 23 -4.15 7.47 6.81
CA LEU A 23 -5.60 7.52 6.86
C LEU A 23 -6.10 8.38 8.03
N ALA A 24 -5.40 8.38 9.16
CA ALA A 24 -5.79 9.15 10.33
C ALA A 24 -5.47 10.64 10.21
N THR A 25 -4.56 11.03 9.30
CA THR A 25 -4.11 12.41 9.13
C THR A 25 -4.52 12.97 7.78
N VAL A 26 -3.65 12.84 6.77
CA VAL A 26 -3.88 13.41 5.44
C VAL A 26 -5.11 12.80 4.76
N GLY A 27 -5.24 11.48 4.82
CA GLY A 27 -6.35 10.77 4.19
C GLY A 27 -7.70 11.18 4.74
N ARG A 28 -7.77 11.35 6.06
CA ARG A 28 -9.03 11.73 6.72
C ARG A 28 -9.58 13.05 6.18
N THR A 29 -8.73 14.05 6.00
CA THR A 29 -9.13 15.35 5.49
C THR A 29 -9.31 15.33 3.99
N LEU A 30 -8.33 14.78 3.27
CA LEU A 30 -8.30 14.79 1.80
C LEU A 30 -9.48 14.04 1.21
N TYR A 31 -9.70 12.79 1.64
CA TYR A 31 -10.75 11.97 1.06
C TYR A 31 -12.14 12.52 1.39
N LYS A 32 -12.34 13.08 2.57
CA LYS A 32 -13.60 13.73 2.93
C LYS A 32 -13.87 14.96 2.05
N SER A 33 -12.86 15.80 1.85
CA SER A 33 -13.04 17.02 1.06
C SER A 33 -13.26 16.73 -0.42
N GLU A 34 -12.58 15.69 -0.95
CA GLU A 34 -12.64 15.39 -2.39
C GLU A 34 -13.77 14.44 -2.76
N LEU A 35 -14.06 13.43 -1.93
CA LEU A 35 -15.08 12.42 -2.23
C LEU A 35 -16.41 12.67 -1.52
N GLY A 36 -16.40 13.37 -0.40
CA GLY A 36 -17.62 13.79 0.31
C GLY A 36 -18.59 12.66 0.56
N ALA A 37 -19.79 12.76 -0.04
CA ALA A 37 -20.88 11.81 0.15
C ALA A 37 -20.58 10.39 -0.38
N LEU A 38 -19.56 10.21 -1.19
CA LEU A 38 -19.17 8.88 -1.68
C LEU A 38 -18.53 8.05 -0.58
N LEU A 39 -17.99 8.69 0.47
CA LEU A 39 -17.39 7.96 1.60
C LEU A 39 -18.47 7.47 2.55
N ARG A 40 -18.31 6.23 3.02
CA ARG A 40 -19.15 5.68 4.06
C ARG A 40 -18.76 6.28 5.41
N ASP A 41 -19.75 6.60 6.23
CA ASP A 41 -19.51 7.02 7.62
C ASP A 41 -18.96 5.88 8.45
N ASP A 42 -19.36 4.64 8.12
CA ASP A 42 -18.99 3.43 8.83
C ASP A 42 -18.29 2.47 7.87
N PRO A 43 -16.93 2.51 7.79
CA PRO A 43 -16.18 1.65 6.89
C PRO A 43 -16.37 0.16 7.18
N ASN A 44 -16.38 -0.66 6.14
CA ASN A 44 -16.42 -2.11 6.28
C ASN A 44 -15.03 -2.63 6.65
N LEU A 45 -14.75 -2.71 7.95
CA LEU A 45 -13.44 -3.09 8.46
C LEU A 45 -13.01 -4.52 8.09
N PRO A 46 -13.90 -5.53 8.12
CA PRO A 46 -13.50 -6.87 7.65
C PRO A 46 -13.02 -6.91 6.21
N VAL A 47 -13.67 -6.17 5.31
CA VAL A 47 -13.24 -6.09 3.91
C VAL A 47 -11.88 -5.40 3.81
N ALA A 48 -11.68 -4.31 4.53
CA ALA A 48 -10.41 -3.58 4.54
C ALA A 48 -9.29 -4.46 5.09
N ALA A 49 -9.52 -5.16 6.19
CA ALA A 49 -8.53 -6.05 6.80
C ALA A 49 -8.15 -7.18 5.83
N LEU A 50 -9.13 -7.79 5.18
CA LEU A 50 -8.88 -8.84 4.19
C LEU A 50 -7.98 -8.31 3.07
N PHE A 51 -8.26 -7.11 2.57
CA PHE A 51 -7.45 -6.50 1.51
C PHE A 51 -6.01 -6.26 1.97
N TYR A 52 -5.82 -5.71 3.17
CA TYR A 52 -4.46 -5.47 3.70
C TYR A 52 -3.67 -6.76 3.82
N LEU A 53 -4.29 -7.81 4.35
CA LEU A 53 -3.63 -9.11 4.47
C LEU A 53 -3.23 -9.66 3.10
N ALA A 54 -4.12 -9.56 2.12
CA ALA A 54 -3.86 -10.01 0.76
C ALA A 54 -2.79 -9.16 0.08
N TYR A 55 -2.82 -7.84 0.28
CA TYR A 55 -1.86 -6.93 -0.32
C TYR A 55 -0.43 -7.20 0.19
N VAL A 56 -0.28 -7.41 1.48
CA VAL A 56 1.03 -7.77 2.06
C VAL A 56 1.52 -9.10 1.48
N ALA A 57 0.63 -10.09 1.35
CA ALA A 57 0.99 -11.37 0.74
C ALA A 57 1.47 -11.19 -0.72
N GLY A 58 0.74 -10.41 -1.50
CA GLY A 58 1.12 -10.10 -2.88
C GLY A 58 2.46 -9.38 -2.96
N LEU A 59 2.68 -8.41 -2.09
CA LEU A 59 3.94 -7.67 -2.02
C LEU A 59 5.11 -8.59 -1.71
N VAL A 60 4.93 -9.51 -0.76
CA VAL A 60 5.97 -10.48 -0.42
C VAL A 60 6.30 -11.38 -1.61
N VAL A 61 5.27 -11.93 -2.26
CA VAL A 61 5.47 -12.88 -3.37
C VAL A 61 6.07 -12.19 -4.60
N LEU A 62 5.60 -10.99 -4.93
CA LEU A 62 5.97 -10.31 -6.18
C LEU A 62 7.22 -9.46 -6.04
N VAL A 63 7.54 -8.99 -4.84
CA VAL A 63 8.63 -8.02 -4.65
C VAL A 63 9.62 -8.46 -3.60
N ALA A 64 9.18 -8.64 -2.34
CA ALA A 64 10.12 -8.80 -1.24
C ALA A 64 10.92 -10.12 -1.33
N ALA A 65 10.26 -11.22 -1.66
CA ALA A 65 10.96 -12.50 -1.82
C ALA A 65 11.86 -12.51 -3.07
N PRO A 66 11.39 -12.06 -4.26
CA PRO A 66 12.26 -11.98 -5.44
C PRO A 66 13.43 -11.02 -5.32
N ALA A 67 13.38 -10.07 -4.39
CA ALA A 67 14.51 -9.16 -4.17
C ALA A 67 15.73 -9.86 -3.57
N GLU A 68 15.55 -11.02 -2.97
CA GLU A 68 16.64 -11.85 -2.43
C GLU A 68 17.58 -11.09 -1.49
N GLY A 69 17.00 -10.28 -0.60
CA GLY A 69 17.75 -9.50 0.37
C GLY A 69 18.28 -8.15 -0.13
N ASP A 70 18.10 -7.86 -1.41
CA ASP A 70 18.54 -6.58 -1.99
C ASP A 70 17.50 -5.50 -1.70
N VAL A 71 17.81 -4.63 -0.75
CA VAL A 71 16.91 -3.56 -0.29
C VAL A 71 16.61 -2.57 -1.41
N LEU A 72 17.61 -2.19 -2.20
CA LEU A 72 17.40 -1.25 -3.31
C LEU A 72 16.50 -1.85 -4.39
N LYS A 73 16.71 -3.12 -4.71
CA LYS A 73 15.86 -3.84 -5.65
C LYS A 73 14.41 -3.89 -5.15
N ALA A 74 14.23 -4.19 -3.86
CA ALA A 74 12.90 -4.18 -3.24
C ALA A 74 12.25 -2.80 -3.32
N LEU A 75 13.03 -1.75 -3.13
CA LEU A 75 12.52 -0.37 -3.18
C LEU A 75 11.93 -0.02 -4.54
N TRP A 76 12.69 -0.20 -5.62
CA TRP A 76 12.18 0.20 -6.94
C TRP A 76 11.10 -0.76 -7.45
N MET A 77 11.21 -2.06 -7.17
CA MET A 77 10.14 -3.01 -7.52
C MET A 77 8.86 -2.72 -6.75
N GLY A 78 9.00 -2.37 -5.48
CA GLY A 78 7.87 -1.94 -4.66
C GLY A 78 7.21 -0.67 -5.19
N ALA A 79 8.02 0.29 -5.64
CA ALA A 79 7.50 1.51 -6.26
C ALA A 79 6.67 1.19 -7.51
N VAL A 80 7.16 0.30 -8.37
CA VAL A 80 6.43 -0.12 -9.57
C VAL A 80 5.13 -0.82 -9.20
N LEU A 81 5.16 -1.75 -8.25
CA LEU A 81 3.94 -2.44 -7.81
C LEU A 81 2.92 -1.46 -7.24
N GLY A 82 3.37 -0.53 -6.39
CA GLY A 82 2.49 0.47 -5.80
C GLY A 82 1.87 1.38 -6.85
N LEU A 83 2.65 1.83 -7.81
CA LEU A 83 2.16 2.67 -8.91
C LEU A 83 1.10 1.93 -9.74
N VAL A 84 1.35 0.67 -10.09
CA VAL A 84 0.40 -0.13 -10.88
C VAL A 84 -0.87 -0.43 -10.08
N ALA A 85 -0.72 -0.86 -8.82
CA ALA A 85 -1.86 -1.23 -7.98
C ALA A 85 -2.76 -0.03 -7.68
N TYR A 86 -2.18 1.07 -7.22
CA TYR A 86 -2.94 2.28 -6.91
C TYR A 86 -3.43 2.98 -8.16
N GLY A 87 -2.63 2.95 -9.24
CA GLY A 87 -3.03 3.48 -10.54
C GLY A 87 -4.23 2.76 -11.11
N THR A 88 -4.32 1.45 -10.93
CA THR A 88 -5.48 0.68 -11.36
C THR A 88 -6.76 1.18 -10.70
N TYR A 89 -6.74 1.42 -9.39
CA TYR A 89 -7.86 1.97 -8.66
C TYR A 89 -8.12 3.44 -9.05
N ASP A 90 -7.11 4.28 -8.93
CA ASP A 90 -7.28 5.72 -9.04
C ASP A 90 -7.61 6.18 -10.45
N LEU A 91 -6.91 5.65 -11.45
CA LEU A 91 -7.12 6.07 -12.83
C LEU A 91 -8.40 5.49 -13.43
N THR A 92 -8.78 4.28 -13.06
CA THR A 92 -10.05 3.71 -13.52
C THR A 92 -11.23 4.43 -12.88
N ASN A 93 -11.14 4.78 -11.59
CA ASN A 93 -12.18 5.56 -10.92
C ASN A 93 -12.26 6.97 -11.51
N LEU A 94 -11.12 7.60 -11.77
CA LEU A 94 -11.11 8.93 -12.40
C LEU A 94 -11.78 8.89 -13.78
N ALA A 95 -11.56 7.82 -14.53
CA ALA A 95 -12.12 7.66 -15.88
C ALA A 95 -13.62 7.38 -15.86
N THR A 96 -14.15 6.72 -14.83
CA THR A 96 -15.50 6.14 -14.88
C THR A 96 -16.46 6.69 -13.83
N MET A 97 -15.98 7.34 -12.77
CA MET A 97 -16.83 7.80 -11.68
C MET A 97 -16.95 9.32 -11.66
N ARG A 98 -18.19 9.77 -11.50
CA ARG A 98 -18.44 11.20 -11.21
C ARG A 98 -18.03 11.48 -9.77
N GLY A 99 -17.40 12.63 -9.56
CA GLY A 99 -16.98 13.04 -8.22
C GLY A 99 -15.63 12.51 -7.78
N PHE A 100 -14.98 11.66 -8.59
CA PHE A 100 -13.60 11.25 -8.33
C PHE A 100 -12.67 12.25 -9.01
N THR A 101 -11.82 12.92 -8.24
CA THR A 101 -11.07 14.08 -8.73
C THR A 101 -9.65 13.72 -9.14
N PRO A 102 -9.04 14.47 -10.10
CA PRO A 102 -7.62 14.32 -10.43
C PRO A 102 -6.70 14.51 -9.22
N THR A 103 -7.07 15.41 -8.31
CA THR A 103 -6.28 15.69 -7.10
C THR A 103 -6.16 14.43 -6.24
N ILE A 104 -7.28 13.77 -5.94
CA ILE A 104 -7.23 12.57 -5.11
C ILE A 104 -6.51 11.43 -5.83
N ALA A 105 -6.71 11.29 -7.14
CA ALA A 105 -6.01 10.27 -7.92
C ALA A 105 -4.50 10.46 -7.84
N ALA A 106 -4.00 11.66 -8.05
CA ALA A 106 -2.57 11.95 -8.04
C ALA A 106 -1.95 11.72 -6.66
N ILE A 107 -2.60 12.22 -5.60
CA ILE A 107 -2.07 12.10 -4.23
C ILE A 107 -2.11 10.66 -3.76
N ASP A 108 -3.21 9.95 -4.03
CA ASP A 108 -3.35 8.56 -3.61
C ASP A 108 -2.35 7.64 -4.35
N MET A 109 -2.15 7.86 -5.65
CA MET A 109 -1.14 7.12 -6.42
C MET A 109 0.27 7.39 -5.91
N ALA A 110 0.59 8.64 -5.61
CA ALA A 110 1.90 9.01 -5.06
C ALA A 110 2.12 8.34 -3.71
N TRP A 111 1.11 8.37 -2.84
CA TRP A 111 1.19 7.69 -1.55
C TRP A 111 1.37 6.18 -1.70
N GLY A 112 0.56 5.54 -2.53
CA GLY A 112 0.65 4.09 -2.76
C GLY A 112 2.00 3.65 -3.30
N THR A 113 2.60 4.46 -4.18
CA THR A 113 3.94 4.22 -4.71
C THR A 113 4.99 4.27 -3.59
N VAL A 114 4.97 5.31 -2.79
CA VAL A 114 5.91 5.48 -1.67
C VAL A 114 5.68 4.43 -0.60
N LEU A 115 4.44 4.20 -0.21
CA LEU A 115 4.07 3.22 0.81
C LEU A 115 4.58 1.83 0.45
N THR A 116 4.34 1.39 -0.77
CA THR A 116 4.70 0.05 -1.22
C THR A 116 6.22 -0.08 -1.36
N ALA A 117 6.89 0.95 -1.88
CA ALA A 117 8.35 0.97 -1.98
C ALA A 117 9.01 0.87 -0.60
N VAL A 118 8.58 1.70 0.35
CA VAL A 118 9.14 1.71 1.71
C VAL A 118 8.82 0.41 2.44
N THR A 119 7.62 -0.13 2.26
CA THR A 119 7.22 -1.41 2.87
C THR A 119 8.09 -2.55 2.36
N ALA A 120 8.31 -2.64 1.05
CA ALA A 120 9.14 -3.69 0.47
C ALA A 120 10.59 -3.57 0.95
N ALA A 121 11.17 -2.38 0.85
CA ALA A 121 12.55 -2.14 1.26
C ALA A 121 12.74 -2.35 2.76
N GLY A 122 11.85 -1.79 3.57
CA GLY A 122 11.89 -1.93 5.03
C GLY A 122 11.67 -3.37 5.47
N GLY A 123 10.74 -4.06 4.85
CA GLY A 123 10.47 -5.47 5.12
C GLY A 123 11.66 -6.36 4.84
N VAL A 124 12.31 -6.17 3.69
CA VAL A 124 13.53 -6.91 3.33
C VAL A 124 14.67 -6.60 4.31
N TRP A 125 14.84 -5.33 4.65
CA TRP A 125 15.86 -4.90 5.60
C TRP A 125 15.67 -5.50 6.99
N ILE A 126 14.42 -5.48 7.49
CA ILE A 126 14.09 -6.07 8.80
C ILE A 126 14.28 -7.59 8.76
N ALA A 127 13.75 -8.25 7.73
CA ALA A 127 13.80 -9.70 7.61
C ALA A 127 15.24 -10.22 7.60
N ALA A 128 16.19 -9.46 7.04
CA ALA A 128 17.59 -9.83 7.03
C ALA A 128 18.21 -10.02 8.41
N ARG A 129 17.56 -9.52 9.45
CA ARG A 129 18.00 -9.67 10.83
C ARG A 129 17.59 -11.01 11.45
N PHE A 130 16.67 -11.72 10.81
CA PHE A 130 16.06 -12.94 11.33
C PHE A 130 16.25 -14.15 10.40
N VAL A 131 16.77 -13.93 9.22
CA VAL A 131 16.96 -14.99 8.20
C VAL A 131 18.42 -15.21 7.90
#